data_850e4c5ef9c7667d7cdfb332f8d12ecb
#
_entry.id   850e4c5ef9c7667d7cdfb332f8d12ecb
#
_cell.length_a   1.000
_cell.length_b   1.000
_cell.length_c   1.000
_cell.angle_alpha   90.00
_cell.angle_beta   90.00
_cell.angle_gamma   90.00
#
_symmetry.space_group_name_H-M   'P 1'
#
loop_
_entity.id
_entity.type
_entity.pdbx_description
1 polymer ?
#
loop_
_entity_poly.entity_id
_entity_poly.type
_entity_poly.pdbx_seq_one_letter_code
_entity_poly.pdbx_strand_id
1 'polypeptide(L)'
;MTKQIETYIEENLSGEVKRTALELVEFLRDNELTFYKDMCDCWKDKIYYWVKLGDECVCFIAIKDPDEPDNLWTIWSDDSSAYEDASISDEIKNIGWRYVDHCGNCGSCGGGKEKNIFGKSFPRVCGCTFRIDNATQEDLPFLKTMVDLRIKELLRNDAISHYDLLIDEDNDPVHDPEPLQNYMNKWDGPEFIEQMQLNSSKSVLEIGVGTGRLAVRVAPLCGEFYGVDISSKTIERAKENLADFKNVRLTCADFLSYEFGRAFDVVYSSLTFMHIEDKQRAVNKIAGLLNDAGRFVLSIDKNPSEFIDTGTRKIKIFPDTLVEIAECIRTAGLTILNQYDTEFATIFVAQKG
;
A
#
# COMPACT_ATOMS: atom_id res chain seq x y z
N MET A 1 -32.62 -12.78 -10.71
CA MET A 1 -31.69 -11.70 -10.33
C MET A 1 -31.56 -11.73 -8.82
N THR A 2 -30.36 -11.85 -8.32
CA THR A 2 -30.08 -11.81 -6.87
C THR A 2 -30.41 -10.39 -6.40
N LYS A 3 -31.19 -10.28 -5.33
CA LYS A 3 -31.59 -9.01 -4.73
C LYS A 3 -30.35 -8.29 -4.22
N GLN A 4 -30.18 -7.00 -4.52
CA GLN A 4 -29.03 -6.22 -4.09
C GLN A 4 -29.10 -5.91 -2.59
N ILE A 5 -27.96 -5.70 -1.94
CA ILE A 5 -27.86 -5.43 -0.49
C ILE A 5 -28.69 -4.19 -0.10
N GLU A 6 -28.70 -3.15 -0.94
CA GLU A 6 -29.45 -1.92 -0.71
C GLU A 6 -30.96 -2.20 -0.53
N THR A 7 -31.51 -3.10 -1.31
CA THR A 7 -32.92 -3.48 -1.19
C THR A 7 -33.20 -4.14 0.17
N TYR A 8 -32.30 -4.99 0.65
CA TYR A 8 -32.44 -5.59 1.98
C TYR A 8 -32.34 -4.54 3.10
N ILE A 9 -31.42 -3.57 2.96
CA ILE A 9 -31.28 -2.45 3.89
C ILE A 9 -32.58 -1.64 3.92
N GLU A 10 -33.14 -1.29 2.75
CA GLU A 10 -34.35 -0.50 2.63
C GLU A 10 -35.59 -1.16 3.25
N GLU A 11 -35.71 -2.48 3.13
CA GLU A 11 -36.83 -3.25 3.64
C GLU A 11 -36.73 -3.56 5.15
N ASN A 12 -35.51 -3.63 5.68
CA ASN A 12 -35.29 -4.15 7.03
C ASN A 12 -34.80 -3.13 8.04
N LEU A 13 -34.17 -2.03 7.58
CA LEU A 13 -33.61 -1.01 8.46
C LEU A 13 -34.40 0.30 8.37
N SER A 14 -34.30 1.13 9.41
CA SER A 14 -34.98 2.43 9.47
C SER A 14 -34.13 3.49 10.18
N GLY A 15 -34.52 4.75 10.06
CA GLY A 15 -33.90 5.87 10.77
C GLY A 15 -32.42 6.07 10.45
N GLU A 16 -31.63 6.34 11.48
CA GLU A 16 -30.20 6.63 11.38
C GLU A 16 -29.41 5.39 10.93
N VAL A 17 -29.73 4.22 11.48
CA VAL A 17 -29.05 2.96 11.13
C VAL A 17 -29.19 2.66 9.64
N LYS A 18 -30.39 2.86 9.04
CA LYS A 18 -30.59 2.72 7.60
C LYS A 18 -29.71 3.67 6.78
N ARG A 19 -29.66 4.96 7.19
CA ARG A 19 -28.84 5.95 6.50
C ARG A 19 -27.37 5.59 6.55
N THR A 20 -26.85 5.20 7.72
CA THR A 20 -25.46 4.77 7.91
C THR A 20 -25.11 3.56 7.06
N ALA A 21 -26.02 2.56 7.01
CA ALA A 21 -25.81 1.36 6.20
C ALA A 21 -25.75 1.67 4.69
N LEU A 22 -26.64 2.52 4.18
CA LEU A 22 -26.63 2.92 2.77
C LEU A 22 -25.37 3.72 2.42
N GLU A 23 -24.96 4.64 3.28
CA GLU A 23 -23.74 5.46 3.07
C GLU A 23 -22.45 4.61 3.14
N LEU A 24 -22.42 3.59 4.00
CA LEU A 24 -21.32 2.63 3.99
C LEU A 24 -21.32 1.81 2.70
N VAL A 25 -22.46 1.29 2.25
CA VAL A 25 -22.54 0.50 1.01
C VAL A 25 -22.16 1.33 -0.22
N GLU A 26 -22.53 2.60 -0.29
CA GLU A 26 -22.09 3.54 -1.33
C GLU A 26 -20.56 3.66 -1.31
N PHE A 27 -19.96 3.94 -0.15
CA PHE A 27 -18.51 4.00 0.01
C PHE A 27 -17.80 2.71 -0.41
N LEU A 28 -18.36 1.54 -0.06
CA LEU A 28 -17.78 0.24 -0.46
C LEU A 28 -17.83 0.06 -1.99
N ARG A 29 -18.90 0.51 -2.66
CA ARG A 29 -19.01 0.46 -4.13
C ARG A 29 -18.07 1.45 -4.82
N ASP A 30 -17.91 2.64 -4.28
CA ASP A 30 -16.98 3.65 -4.80
C ASP A 30 -15.53 3.15 -4.76
N ASN A 31 -15.24 2.23 -3.82
CA ASN A 31 -13.96 1.52 -3.74
C ASN A 31 -13.93 0.21 -4.54
N GLU A 32 -14.82 0.03 -5.52
CA GLU A 32 -14.89 -1.11 -6.45
C GLU A 32 -15.09 -2.48 -5.76
N LEU A 33 -15.57 -2.50 -4.51
CA LEU A 33 -15.81 -3.73 -3.79
C LEU A 33 -17.07 -4.45 -4.28
N THR A 34 -17.01 -5.77 -4.31
CA THR A 34 -18.10 -6.64 -4.74
C THR A 34 -18.80 -7.31 -3.55
N PHE A 35 -20.10 -7.55 -3.69
CA PHE A 35 -20.95 -8.08 -2.65
C PHE A 35 -21.42 -9.48 -3.02
N TYR A 36 -21.02 -10.48 -2.25
CA TYR A 36 -21.42 -11.88 -2.42
C TYR A 36 -22.33 -12.29 -1.28
N LYS A 37 -23.63 -12.53 -1.58
CA LYS A 37 -24.54 -13.07 -0.59
C LYS A 37 -24.12 -14.50 -0.27
N ASP A 38 -23.90 -14.78 1.02
CA ASP A 38 -23.57 -16.12 1.46
C ASP A 38 -24.79 -17.04 1.31
N MET A 39 -24.57 -18.18 0.67
CA MET A 39 -25.59 -19.18 0.33
C MET A 39 -25.27 -20.55 0.92
N CYS A 40 -24.29 -20.63 1.85
CA CYS A 40 -24.03 -21.90 2.53
C CYS A 40 -25.23 -22.34 3.37
N ASP A 41 -25.35 -23.64 3.65
CA ASP A 41 -26.51 -24.18 4.37
C ASP A 41 -26.72 -23.57 5.77
N CYS A 42 -25.65 -23.09 6.40
CA CYS A 42 -25.70 -22.43 7.70
C CYS A 42 -26.21 -20.97 7.62
N TRP A 43 -26.16 -20.34 6.44
CA TRP A 43 -26.53 -18.94 6.24
C TRP A 43 -27.71 -18.73 5.27
N LYS A 44 -28.29 -19.79 4.69
CA LYS A 44 -29.30 -19.67 3.61
C LYS A 44 -30.54 -18.86 3.98
N ASP A 45 -30.91 -18.88 5.28
CA ASP A 45 -32.05 -18.14 5.81
C ASP A 45 -31.65 -16.77 6.40
N LYS A 46 -30.36 -16.38 6.28
CA LYS A 46 -29.80 -15.13 6.78
C LYS A 46 -29.45 -14.19 5.64
N ILE A 47 -29.47 -12.90 5.94
CA ILE A 47 -29.02 -11.86 5.01
C ILE A 47 -27.57 -11.54 5.35
N TYR A 48 -26.64 -12.30 4.76
CA TYR A 48 -25.21 -12.24 5.02
C TYR A 48 -24.45 -11.96 3.73
N TYR A 49 -23.53 -10.99 3.77
CA TYR A 49 -22.71 -10.62 2.63
C TYR A 49 -21.23 -10.64 2.98
N TRP A 50 -20.46 -11.26 2.10
CA TRP A 50 -19.03 -11.07 2.00
C TRP A 50 -18.80 -9.86 1.09
N VAL A 51 -17.99 -8.90 1.55
CA VAL A 51 -17.56 -7.75 0.76
C VAL A 51 -16.11 -7.96 0.38
N LYS A 52 -15.82 -8.00 -0.90
CA LYS A 52 -14.53 -8.45 -1.44
C LYS A 52 -13.90 -7.44 -2.38
N LEU A 53 -12.55 -7.42 -2.37
CA LEU A 53 -11.70 -6.87 -3.42
C LEU A 53 -11.10 -8.04 -4.20
N GLY A 54 -11.51 -8.23 -5.45
CA GLY A 54 -11.20 -9.47 -6.18
C GLY A 54 -11.74 -10.71 -5.46
N ASP A 55 -10.85 -11.65 -5.12
CA ASP A 55 -11.19 -12.86 -4.36
C ASP A 55 -11.03 -12.70 -2.84
N GLU A 56 -10.36 -11.64 -2.39
CA GLU A 56 -10.01 -11.41 -0.99
C GLU A 56 -11.13 -10.70 -0.22
N CYS A 57 -11.37 -11.13 1.02
CA CYS A 57 -12.37 -10.51 1.89
C CYS A 57 -11.84 -9.21 2.51
N VAL A 58 -12.72 -8.20 2.53
CA VAL A 58 -12.48 -6.92 3.19
C VAL A 58 -13.29 -6.81 4.48
N CYS A 59 -14.57 -7.11 4.40
CA CYS A 59 -15.46 -7.12 5.55
C CYS A 59 -16.70 -7.99 5.30
N PHE A 60 -17.47 -8.22 6.36
CA PHE A 60 -18.73 -8.95 6.30
C PHE A 60 -19.88 -8.06 6.80
N ILE A 61 -21.06 -8.24 6.24
CA ILE A 61 -22.26 -7.51 6.66
C ILE A 61 -23.42 -8.51 6.86
N ALA A 62 -24.02 -8.49 8.05
CA ALA A 62 -25.28 -9.17 8.33
C ALA A 62 -26.40 -8.16 8.55
N ILE A 63 -27.60 -8.49 8.06
CA ILE A 63 -28.80 -7.67 8.23
C ILE A 63 -29.86 -8.54 8.90
N LYS A 64 -30.34 -8.12 10.09
CA LYS A 64 -31.37 -8.82 10.88
C LYS A 64 -31.10 -10.31 11.03
N ASP A 65 -29.99 -10.68 11.64
CA ASP A 65 -29.70 -12.08 11.96
C ASP A 65 -30.80 -12.62 12.89
N PRO A 66 -31.50 -13.71 12.52
CA PRO A 66 -32.55 -14.32 13.38
C PRO A 66 -32.05 -14.80 14.74
N ASP A 67 -30.75 -15.14 14.83
CA ASP A 67 -30.13 -15.61 16.08
C ASP A 67 -29.76 -14.45 17.02
N GLU A 68 -29.75 -13.22 16.50
CA GLU A 68 -29.41 -11.99 17.23
C GLU A 68 -30.49 -10.92 16.99
N PRO A 69 -31.73 -11.09 17.50
CA PRO A 69 -32.88 -10.26 17.14
C PRO A 69 -32.75 -8.79 17.54
N ASP A 70 -31.90 -8.46 18.51
CA ASP A 70 -31.61 -7.08 18.94
C ASP A 70 -30.64 -6.36 18.01
N ASN A 71 -29.90 -7.10 17.16
CA ASN A 71 -28.97 -6.54 16.19
C ASN A 71 -29.68 -6.35 14.85
N LEU A 72 -29.91 -5.08 14.50
CA LEU A 72 -30.52 -4.72 13.22
C LEU A 72 -29.56 -4.97 12.06
N TRP A 73 -28.28 -4.69 12.26
CA TRP A 73 -27.20 -5.04 11.34
C TRP A 73 -25.87 -5.09 12.09
N THR A 74 -24.95 -5.89 11.57
CA THR A 74 -23.61 -6.07 12.12
C THR A 74 -22.58 -6.03 11.00
N ILE A 75 -21.46 -5.37 11.24
CA ILE A 75 -20.29 -5.37 10.36
C ILE A 75 -19.14 -6.03 11.11
N TRP A 76 -18.45 -6.95 10.45
CA TRP A 76 -17.17 -7.49 10.91
C TRP A 76 -16.07 -7.08 9.93
N SER A 77 -14.90 -6.71 10.45
CA SER A 77 -13.69 -6.65 9.64
C SER A 77 -13.22 -8.04 9.26
N ASP A 78 -12.38 -8.15 8.24
CA ASP A 78 -11.48 -9.30 8.15
C ASP A 78 -10.22 -9.05 8.99
N ASP A 79 -9.37 -10.08 9.16
CA ASP A 79 -8.08 -9.91 9.81
C ASP A 79 -7.14 -9.07 8.93
N SER A 80 -6.35 -8.20 9.54
CA SER A 80 -5.44 -7.33 8.82
C SER A 80 -4.27 -6.90 9.70
N SER A 81 -3.05 -7.08 9.21
CA SER A 81 -1.85 -6.56 9.85
C SER A 81 -1.78 -5.02 9.80
N ALA A 82 -2.52 -4.39 8.88
CA ALA A 82 -2.60 -2.94 8.80
C ALA A 82 -3.24 -2.28 10.02
N TYR A 83 -3.94 -3.05 10.86
CA TYR A 83 -4.49 -2.51 12.12
C TYR A 83 -3.45 -2.37 13.24
N GLU A 84 -2.24 -2.95 13.11
CA GLU A 84 -1.25 -2.90 14.19
C GLU A 84 -0.68 -1.49 14.38
N ASP A 85 -0.16 -0.88 13.32
CA ASP A 85 0.61 0.37 13.37
C ASP A 85 0.05 1.48 12.46
N ALA A 86 -1.28 1.49 12.23
CA ALA A 86 -1.92 2.47 11.37
C ALA A 86 -1.71 3.91 11.87
N SER A 87 -1.21 4.78 11.00
CA SER A 87 -1.12 6.24 11.23
C SER A 87 -2.48 6.90 11.05
N ILE A 88 -3.35 6.76 12.03
CA ILE A 88 -4.70 7.35 12.08
C ILE A 88 -4.86 8.24 13.32
N SER A 89 -5.87 9.12 13.30
CA SER A 89 -6.13 10.04 14.41
C SER A 89 -6.51 9.30 15.71
N ASP A 90 -6.20 9.89 16.85
CA ASP A 90 -6.57 9.29 18.14
C ASP A 90 -8.09 9.19 18.32
N GLU A 91 -8.87 10.05 17.67
CA GLU A 91 -10.33 9.97 17.64
C GLU A 91 -10.78 8.65 17.00
N ILE A 92 -10.27 8.32 15.81
CA ILE A 92 -10.59 7.07 15.10
C ILE A 92 -10.09 5.85 15.89
N LYS A 93 -8.88 5.90 16.48
CA LYS A 93 -8.38 4.81 17.35
C LYS A 93 -9.32 4.54 18.51
N ASN A 94 -9.79 5.60 19.19
CA ASN A 94 -10.70 5.49 20.34
C ASN A 94 -12.05 4.86 19.95
N ILE A 95 -12.56 5.16 18.74
CA ILE A 95 -13.76 4.50 18.23
C ILE A 95 -13.46 3.01 17.99
N GLY A 96 -12.38 2.69 17.26
CA GLY A 96 -12.01 1.32 16.93
C GLY A 96 -11.79 0.43 18.17
N TRP A 97 -11.13 0.93 19.19
CA TRP A 97 -10.90 0.16 20.43
C TRP A 97 -12.17 -0.25 21.16
N ARG A 98 -13.28 0.46 20.97
CA ARG A 98 -14.60 0.09 21.54
C ARG A 98 -15.19 -1.16 20.88
N TYR A 99 -14.79 -1.40 19.62
CA TYR A 99 -15.34 -2.44 18.75
C TYR A 99 -14.42 -3.64 18.54
N VAL A 100 -13.33 -3.73 19.33
CA VAL A 100 -12.46 -4.92 19.30
C VAL A 100 -13.27 -6.15 19.68
N ASP A 101 -13.33 -7.13 18.79
CA ASP A 101 -14.11 -8.36 18.98
C ASP A 101 -13.34 -9.36 19.85
N HIS A 102 -13.83 -9.58 21.08
CA HIS A 102 -13.26 -10.53 22.00
C HIS A 102 -13.83 -11.94 21.77
N CYS A 103 -12.96 -12.90 21.48
CA CYS A 103 -13.34 -14.27 21.15
C CYS A 103 -14.22 -14.93 22.21
N GLY A 104 -15.44 -15.28 21.82
CA GLY A 104 -16.42 -16.03 22.63
C GLY A 104 -16.27 -17.55 22.54
N ASN A 105 -15.23 -18.10 21.84
CA ASN A 105 -15.04 -19.52 21.56
C ASN A 105 -16.20 -20.15 20.78
N CYS A 106 -16.64 -19.50 19.71
CA CYS A 106 -17.73 -19.98 18.84
C CYS A 106 -17.40 -21.28 18.07
N GLY A 107 -16.16 -21.75 18.10
CA GLY A 107 -15.72 -22.98 17.41
C GLY A 107 -15.37 -22.81 15.93
N SER A 108 -15.52 -21.60 15.37
CA SER A 108 -15.23 -21.33 13.94
C SER A 108 -13.74 -21.16 13.63
N CYS A 109 -12.92 -20.93 14.65
CA CYS A 109 -11.47 -20.74 14.52
C CYS A 109 -10.72 -21.41 15.68
N GLY A 110 -9.38 -21.32 15.68
CA GLY A 110 -8.51 -21.87 16.76
C GLY A 110 -8.57 -21.12 18.10
N GLY A 111 -9.53 -20.22 18.30
CA GLY A 111 -9.67 -19.36 19.47
C GLY A 111 -9.03 -17.98 19.27
N GLY A 112 -9.34 -17.04 20.20
CA GLY A 112 -8.82 -15.69 20.13
C GLY A 112 -7.32 -15.62 20.44
N LYS A 113 -6.64 -14.69 19.77
CA LYS A 113 -5.21 -14.41 19.93
C LYS A 113 -5.00 -13.03 20.56
N GLU A 114 -3.84 -12.82 21.17
CA GLU A 114 -3.41 -11.48 21.50
C GLU A 114 -3.07 -10.72 20.22
N LYS A 115 -3.60 -9.51 20.07
CA LYS A 115 -3.31 -8.62 18.93
C LYS A 115 -2.96 -7.23 19.43
N ASN A 116 -1.99 -6.60 18.75
CA ASN A 116 -1.77 -5.16 18.86
C ASN A 116 -2.70 -4.45 17.86
N ILE A 117 -3.50 -3.50 18.32
CA ILE A 117 -4.47 -2.77 17.50
C ILE A 117 -4.27 -1.28 17.73
N PHE A 118 -3.78 -0.59 16.70
CA PHE A 118 -3.49 0.86 16.76
C PHE A 118 -2.57 1.23 17.95
N GLY A 119 -1.53 0.38 18.18
CA GLY A 119 -0.56 0.60 19.24
C GLY A 119 -1.01 0.17 20.64
N LYS A 120 -2.16 -0.50 20.80
CA LYS A 120 -2.65 -1.04 22.07
C LYS A 120 -2.85 -2.55 21.99
N SER A 121 -2.33 -3.29 22.99
CA SER A 121 -2.51 -4.74 23.07
C SER A 121 -3.88 -5.13 23.63
N PHE A 122 -4.52 -6.11 23.00
CA PHE A 122 -5.79 -6.71 23.41
C PHE A 122 -5.65 -8.22 23.49
N PRO A 123 -6.02 -8.85 24.62
CA PRO A 123 -6.01 -10.29 24.74
C PRO A 123 -7.23 -10.93 24.06
N ARG A 124 -7.06 -12.14 23.54
CA ARG A 124 -8.15 -12.98 23.03
C ARG A 124 -9.04 -12.31 21.98
N VAL A 125 -8.43 -11.58 21.04
CA VAL A 125 -9.15 -10.97 19.91
C VAL A 125 -9.60 -12.06 18.92
N CYS A 126 -10.82 -11.94 18.39
CA CYS A 126 -11.37 -12.82 17.37
C CYS A 126 -10.55 -12.78 16.06
N GLY A 127 -10.72 -13.78 15.19
CA GLY A 127 -10.21 -13.75 13.82
C GLY A 127 -10.71 -12.54 13.06
N CYS A 128 -11.99 -12.21 13.16
CA CYS A 128 -12.53 -10.91 12.76
C CYS A 128 -12.14 -9.88 13.84
N THR A 129 -11.19 -9.03 13.56
CA THR A 129 -10.60 -8.13 14.58
C THR A 129 -11.61 -7.17 15.19
N PHE A 130 -12.54 -6.65 14.38
CA PHE A 130 -13.60 -5.74 14.84
C PHE A 130 -14.98 -6.31 14.57
N ARG A 131 -15.93 -6.03 15.50
CA ARG A 131 -17.35 -6.25 15.34
C ARG A 131 -18.12 -5.02 15.76
N ILE A 132 -18.94 -4.48 14.86
CA ILE A 132 -19.74 -3.28 15.08
C ILE A 132 -21.21 -3.64 14.88
N ASP A 133 -21.97 -3.68 15.97
CA ASP A 133 -23.41 -3.93 15.97
C ASP A 133 -24.17 -2.61 15.94
N ASN A 134 -25.21 -2.50 15.10
CA ASN A 134 -26.09 -1.33 14.99
C ASN A 134 -25.36 -0.01 14.79
N ALA A 135 -24.28 -0.01 13.97
CA ALA A 135 -23.47 1.16 13.70
C ALA A 135 -24.29 2.38 13.30
N THR A 136 -23.90 3.55 13.82
CA THR A 136 -24.52 4.86 13.60
C THR A 136 -23.61 5.79 12.79
N GLN A 137 -24.05 7.02 12.56
CA GLN A 137 -23.24 8.03 11.85
C GLN A 137 -21.92 8.37 12.57
N GLU A 138 -21.88 8.22 13.90
CA GLU A 138 -20.65 8.45 14.69
C GLU A 138 -19.58 7.39 14.41
N ASP A 139 -20.00 6.17 14.00
CA ASP A 139 -19.09 5.04 13.75
C ASP A 139 -18.58 5.02 12.29
N LEU A 140 -19.26 5.73 11.39
CA LEU A 140 -18.97 5.68 9.96
C LEU A 140 -17.53 6.09 9.60
N PRO A 141 -16.90 7.11 10.22
CA PRO A 141 -15.50 7.43 9.94
C PRO A 141 -14.55 6.26 10.27
N PHE A 142 -14.81 5.53 11.36
CA PHE A 142 -14.03 4.34 11.71
C PHE A 142 -14.28 3.19 10.72
N LEU A 143 -15.54 2.92 10.35
CA LEU A 143 -15.88 1.88 9.37
C LEU A 143 -15.19 2.12 8.03
N LYS A 144 -15.21 3.35 7.51
CA LYS A 144 -14.49 3.73 6.30
C LYS A 144 -12.98 3.53 6.44
N THR A 145 -12.39 3.96 7.56
CA THR A 145 -10.96 3.79 7.84
C THR A 145 -10.56 2.31 7.92
N MET A 146 -11.36 1.47 8.60
CA MET A 146 -11.14 0.03 8.71
C MET A 146 -11.08 -0.64 7.32
N VAL A 147 -12.02 -0.29 6.45
CA VAL A 147 -12.07 -0.78 5.06
C VAL A 147 -10.87 -0.28 4.25
N ASP A 148 -10.53 1.01 4.32
CA ASP A 148 -9.39 1.58 3.61
C ASP A 148 -8.06 0.91 3.99
N LEU A 149 -7.85 0.66 5.29
CA LEU A 149 -6.66 -0.01 5.77
C LEU A 149 -6.53 -1.43 5.19
N ARG A 150 -7.65 -2.18 5.14
CA ARG A 150 -7.66 -3.52 4.56
C ARG A 150 -7.44 -3.51 3.05
N ILE A 151 -8.07 -2.60 2.32
CA ILE A 151 -7.85 -2.41 0.88
C ILE A 151 -6.38 -2.12 0.59
N LYS A 152 -5.76 -1.19 1.32
CA LYS A 152 -4.34 -0.83 1.16
C LYS A 152 -3.41 -2.00 1.42
N GLU A 153 -3.70 -2.81 2.43
CA GLU A 153 -2.95 -4.04 2.70
C GLU A 153 -3.04 -5.02 1.53
N LEU A 154 -4.25 -5.27 1.01
CA LEU A 154 -4.47 -6.20 -0.11
C LEU A 154 -3.74 -5.74 -1.37
N LEU A 155 -3.85 -4.46 -1.74
CA LEU A 155 -3.16 -3.90 -2.90
C LEU A 155 -1.64 -3.96 -2.77
N ARG A 156 -1.10 -3.74 -1.57
CA ARG A 156 0.32 -3.90 -1.28
C ARG A 156 0.77 -5.36 -1.44
N ASN A 157 -0.01 -6.31 -0.94
CA ASN A 157 0.29 -7.73 -1.05
C ASN A 157 0.25 -8.21 -2.50
N ASP A 158 -0.66 -7.67 -3.33
CA ASP A 158 -0.70 -7.96 -4.76
C ASP A 158 0.57 -7.45 -5.46
N ALA A 159 1.04 -6.25 -5.15
CA ALA A 159 2.30 -5.72 -5.68
C ALA A 159 3.50 -6.59 -5.27
N ILE A 160 3.61 -6.99 -3.98
CA ILE A 160 4.67 -7.89 -3.51
C ILE A 160 4.61 -9.21 -4.28
N SER A 161 3.44 -9.83 -4.37
CA SER A 161 3.24 -11.12 -5.06
C SER A 161 3.63 -11.03 -6.54
N HIS A 162 3.32 -9.91 -7.20
CA HIS A 162 3.72 -9.67 -8.59
C HIS A 162 5.24 -9.68 -8.76
N TYR A 163 5.96 -8.89 -7.95
CA TYR A 163 7.41 -8.79 -8.05
C TYR A 163 8.10 -10.09 -7.63
N ASP A 164 7.58 -10.81 -6.63
CA ASP A 164 8.05 -12.14 -6.27
C ASP A 164 7.90 -13.15 -7.43
N LEU A 165 6.76 -13.11 -8.15
CA LEU A 165 6.51 -13.97 -9.31
C LEU A 165 7.43 -13.63 -10.50
N LEU A 166 7.76 -12.36 -10.73
CA LEU A 166 8.72 -11.98 -11.77
C LEU A 166 10.07 -12.65 -11.55
N ILE A 167 10.52 -12.75 -10.29
CA ILE A 167 11.76 -13.45 -9.96
C ILE A 167 11.63 -14.96 -10.21
N ASP A 168 10.51 -15.59 -9.85
CA ASP A 168 10.25 -17.01 -10.14
C ASP A 168 10.21 -17.30 -11.65
N GLU A 169 9.83 -16.33 -12.47
CA GLU A 169 9.84 -16.38 -13.94
C GLU A 169 11.20 -16.01 -14.54
N ASP A 170 12.24 -15.87 -13.71
CA ASP A 170 13.61 -15.49 -14.10
C ASP A 170 13.69 -14.12 -14.81
N ASN A 171 12.80 -13.21 -14.46
CA ASN A 171 12.83 -11.83 -14.96
C ASN A 171 13.80 -11.01 -14.11
N ASP A 172 14.97 -10.71 -14.68
CA ASP A 172 16.02 -9.94 -14.03
C ASP A 172 16.62 -8.88 -14.96
N PRO A 173 16.17 -7.62 -14.87
CA PRO A 173 16.66 -6.53 -15.71
C PRO A 173 18.18 -6.28 -15.65
N VAL A 174 18.89 -6.79 -14.66
CA VAL A 174 20.36 -6.70 -14.58
C VAL A 174 21.02 -7.56 -15.66
N HIS A 175 20.42 -8.74 -15.94
CA HIS A 175 20.93 -9.73 -16.88
C HIS A 175 20.21 -9.73 -18.21
N ASP A 176 19.29 -8.81 -18.44
CA ASP A 176 18.59 -8.66 -19.71
C ASP A 176 19.56 -8.48 -20.88
N PRO A 177 19.24 -8.99 -22.08
CA PRO A 177 20.00 -8.67 -23.27
C PRO A 177 19.93 -7.17 -23.59
N GLU A 178 20.98 -6.65 -24.25
CA GLU A 178 21.16 -5.22 -24.55
C GLU A 178 19.88 -4.52 -25.10
N PRO A 179 19.07 -5.11 -26.02
CA PRO A 179 17.86 -4.45 -26.50
C PRO A 179 16.82 -4.18 -25.38
N LEU A 180 16.69 -5.10 -24.41
CA LEU A 180 15.78 -4.90 -23.28
C LEU A 180 16.35 -3.92 -22.26
N GLN A 181 17.65 -3.95 -21.99
CA GLN A 181 18.29 -2.93 -21.16
C GLN A 181 18.10 -1.53 -21.77
N ASN A 182 18.28 -1.37 -23.09
CA ASN A 182 18.04 -0.13 -23.80
C ASN A 182 16.56 0.31 -23.74
N TYR A 183 15.63 -0.64 -23.77
CA TYR A 183 14.21 -0.36 -23.59
C TYR A 183 13.93 0.16 -22.18
N MET A 184 14.44 -0.49 -21.13
CA MET A 184 14.28 -0.07 -19.74
C MET A 184 14.94 1.30 -19.45
N ASN A 185 16.05 1.61 -20.12
CA ASN A 185 16.72 2.92 -19.99
C ASN A 185 15.87 4.10 -20.51
N LYS A 186 14.76 3.86 -21.24
CA LYS A 186 13.86 4.92 -21.70
C LYS A 186 13.10 5.65 -20.60
N TRP A 187 12.98 5.02 -19.41
CA TRP A 187 12.42 5.68 -18.22
C TRP A 187 13.41 6.56 -17.49
N ASP A 188 14.70 6.21 -17.49
CA ASP A 188 15.71 6.96 -16.74
C ASP A 188 16.44 7.97 -17.65
N GLY A 189 16.75 7.57 -18.86
CA GLY A 189 17.57 8.33 -19.78
C GLY A 189 19.06 8.34 -19.41
N PRO A 190 19.91 8.90 -20.27
CA PRO A 190 21.36 8.91 -20.07
C PRO A 190 21.82 9.82 -18.93
N GLU A 191 21.08 10.91 -18.67
CA GLU A 191 21.47 11.95 -17.72
C GLU A 191 21.07 11.64 -16.27
N PHE A 192 20.21 10.65 -16.02
CA PHE A 192 19.61 10.38 -14.71
C PHE A 192 20.65 10.24 -13.60
N ILE A 193 21.70 9.44 -13.84
CA ILE A 193 22.77 9.21 -12.86
C ILE A 193 23.66 10.48 -12.71
N GLU A 194 23.89 11.21 -13.78
CA GLU A 194 24.66 12.47 -13.74
C GLU A 194 24.00 13.53 -12.86
N GLN A 195 22.65 13.60 -12.87
CA GLN A 195 21.89 14.50 -12.02
C GLN A 195 22.07 14.23 -10.51
N MET A 196 22.49 13.06 -10.12
CA MET A 196 22.79 12.71 -8.72
C MET A 196 24.10 13.36 -8.23
N GLN A 197 25.01 13.77 -9.12
CA GLN A 197 26.32 14.36 -8.83
C GLN A 197 27.14 13.51 -7.83
N LEU A 198 27.28 12.23 -8.13
CA LEU A 198 27.91 11.25 -7.26
C LEU A 198 29.42 11.45 -7.12
N ASN A 199 29.95 11.02 -5.98
CA ASN A 199 31.37 10.82 -5.74
C ASN A 199 31.58 9.84 -4.58
N SER A 200 32.81 9.40 -4.33
CA SER A 200 33.18 8.39 -3.35
C SER A 200 32.93 8.78 -1.87
N SER A 201 32.51 10.01 -1.56
CA SER A 201 32.16 10.42 -0.21
C SER A 201 30.66 10.42 0.07
N LYS A 202 29.81 10.29 -0.98
CA LYS A 202 28.36 10.40 -0.84
C LYS A 202 27.70 9.09 -0.41
N SER A 203 26.70 9.25 0.42
CA SER A 203 25.74 8.21 0.79
C SER A 203 24.49 8.31 -0.07
N VAL A 204 24.01 7.19 -0.63
CA VAL A 204 22.92 7.11 -1.59
C VAL A 204 21.85 6.15 -1.10
N LEU A 205 20.58 6.52 -1.27
CA LEU A 205 19.42 5.64 -1.07
C LEU A 205 18.65 5.49 -2.38
N GLU A 206 18.42 4.25 -2.81
CA GLU A 206 17.46 3.89 -3.85
C GLU A 206 16.18 3.36 -3.23
N ILE A 207 15.04 3.96 -3.61
CA ILE A 207 13.71 3.49 -3.22
C ILE A 207 13.16 2.65 -4.37
N GLY A 208 12.83 1.37 -4.08
CA GLY A 208 12.47 0.39 -5.10
C GLY A 208 13.69 -0.09 -5.87
N VAL A 209 14.67 -0.64 -5.16
CA VAL A 209 15.95 -1.07 -5.77
C VAL A 209 15.76 -2.21 -6.78
N GLY A 210 14.65 -2.93 -6.69
CA GLY A 210 14.39 -4.07 -7.56
C GLY A 210 15.51 -5.12 -7.45
N THR A 211 15.87 -5.73 -8.57
CA THR A 211 17.01 -6.66 -8.66
C THR A 211 18.36 -5.95 -8.74
N GLY A 212 18.35 -4.59 -8.71
CA GLY A 212 19.56 -3.79 -8.73
C GLY A 212 19.93 -3.17 -10.08
N ARG A 213 18.98 -3.03 -11.02
CA ARG A 213 19.22 -2.52 -12.39
C ARG A 213 19.97 -1.19 -12.42
N LEU A 214 19.59 -0.22 -11.59
CA LEU A 214 20.33 1.04 -11.45
C LEU A 214 21.47 0.93 -10.43
N ALA A 215 21.29 0.16 -9.37
CA ALA A 215 22.26 -0.02 -8.31
C ALA A 215 23.63 -0.50 -8.82
N VAL A 216 23.69 -1.43 -9.79
CA VAL A 216 24.98 -1.89 -10.39
C VAL A 216 25.75 -0.77 -11.06
N ARG A 217 25.07 0.31 -11.49
CA ARG A 217 25.68 1.50 -12.13
C ARG A 217 25.98 2.62 -11.14
N VAL A 218 25.20 2.72 -10.06
CA VAL A 218 25.31 3.78 -9.04
C VAL A 218 26.27 3.41 -7.93
N ALA A 219 26.27 2.17 -7.43
CA ALA A 219 27.09 1.73 -6.30
C ALA A 219 28.60 1.98 -6.50
N PRO A 220 29.20 1.74 -7.68
CA PRO A 220 30.63 2.03 -7.89
C PRO A 220 30.97 3.53 -7.88
N LEU A 221 29.99 4.43 -7.97
CA LEU A 221 30.18 5.88 -8.06
C LEU A 221 30.00 6.60 -6.71
N CYS A 222 29.60 5.88 -5.64
CA CYS A 222 29.33 6.47 -4.33
C CYS A 222 30.11 5.77 -3.20
N GLY A 223 30.18 6.40 -2.02
CA GLY A 223 30.86 5.87 -0.86
C GLY A 223 30.05 4.79 -0.15
N GLU A 224 28.75 5.02 0.02
CA GLU A 224 27.79 4.08 0.60
C GLU A 224 26.50 4.05 -0.20
N PHE A 225 26.02 2.84 -0.48
CA PHE A 225 24.77 2.61 -1.20
C PHE A 225 23.79 1.83 -0.32
N TYR A 226 22.56 2.33 -0.25
CA TYR A 226 21.45 1.68 0.41
C TYR A 226 20.32 1.47 -0.60
N GLY A 227 19.77 0.27 -0.64
CA GLY A 227 18.60 -0.06 -1.45
C GLY A 227 17.48 -0.61 -0.55
N VAL A 228 16.26 -0.15 -0.76
CA VAL A 228 15.06 -0.69 -0.11
C VAL A 228 14.07 -1.15 -1.17
N ASP A 229 13.47 -2.32 -0.95
CA ASP A 229 12.40 -2.87 -1.75
C ASP A 229 11.45 -3.67 -0.87
N ILE A 230 10.17 -3.76 -1.27
CA ILE A 230 9.14 -4.45 -0.50
C ILE A 230 9.12 -5.96 -0.76
N SER A 231 9.61 -6.41 -1.92
CA SER A 231 9.67 -7.82 -2.31
C SER A 231 10.92 -8.50 -1.75
N SER A 232 10.72 -9.60 -1.02
CA SER A 232 11.83 -10.35 -0.44
C SER A 232 12.66 -11.08 -1.49
N LYS A 233 12.02 -11.66 -2.51
CA LYS A 233 12.72 -12.36 -3.60
C LYS A 233 13.53 -11.40 -4.45
N THR A 234 12.98 -10.22 -4.72
CA THR A 234 13.68 -9.16 -5.45
C THR A 234 14.95 -8.73 -4.70
N ILE A 235 14.87 -8.54 -3.37
CA ILE A 235 16.03 -8.21 -2.53
C ILE A 235 17.07 -9.35 -2.48
N GLU A 236 16.64 -10.60 -2.46
CA GLU A 236 17.57 -11.74 -2.55
C GLU A 236 18.33 -11.75 -3.88
N ARG A 237 17.64 -11.56 -5.00
CA ARG A 237 18.27 -11.42 -6.31
C ARG A 237 19.18 -10.19 -6.38
N ALA A 238 18.79 -9.06 -5.82
CA ALA A 238 19.65 -7.87 -5.75
C ALA A 238 20.95 -8.13 -4.95
N LYS A 239 20.89 -8.92 -3.87
CA LYS A 239 22.11 -9.32 -3.12
C LYS A 239 23.06 -10.15 -3.96
N GLU A 240 22.54 -11.03 -4.82
CA GLU A 240 23.35 -11.82 -5.76
C GLU A 240 24.00 -10.89 -6.80
N ASN A 241 23.22 -10.03 -7.44
CA ASN A 241 23.69 -9.11 -8.49
C ASN A 241 24.70 -8.07 -7.98
N LEU A 242 24.62 -7.70 -6.72
CA LEU A 242 25.46 -6.67 -6.09
C LEU A 242 26.54 -7.24 -5.17
N ALA A 243 26.77 -8.57 -5.18
CA ALA A 243 27.70 -9.25 -4.25
C ALA A 243 29.14 -8.72 -4.31
N ASP A 244 29.58 -8.23 -5.46
CA ASP A 244 30.93 -7.68 -5.65
C ASP A 244 31.13 -6.28 -5.05
N PHE A 245 30.03 -5.57 -4.72
CA PHE A 245 30.08 -4.20 -4.17
C PHE A 245 30.04 -4.22 -2.63
N LYS A 246 31.18 -3.92 -2.00
CA LYS A 246 31.31 -3.94 -0.53
C LYS A 246 30.63 -2.77 0.18
N ASN A 247 30.26 -1.73 -0.55
CA ASN A 247 29.60 -0.51 -0.04
C ASN A 247 28.08 -0.58 -0.11
N VAL A 248 27.48 -1.72 -0.51
CA VAL A 248 26.05 -1.90 -0.69
C VAL A 248 25.40 -2.50 0.56
N ARG A 249 24.23 -1.94 0.93
CA ARG A 249 23.34 -2.48 1.96
C ARG A 249 21.92 -2.52 1.42
N LEU A 250 21.28 -3.68 1.51
CA LEU A 250 19.93 -3.91 1.00
C LEU A 250 18.99 -4.30 2.13
N THR A 251 17.79 -3.75 2.11
CA THR A 251 16.75 -3.98 3.11
C THR A 251 15.44 -4.34 2.43
N CYS A 252 14.82 -5.45 2.85
CA CYS A 252 13.45 -5.78 2.47
C CYS A 252 12.51 -5.08 3.46
N ALA A 253 11.82 -4.04 3.03
CA ALA A 253 10.87 -3.29 3.85
C ALA A 253 9.97 -2.39 3.00
N ASP A 254 8.82 -2.03 3.53
CA ASP A 254 8.01 -0.93 3.00
C ASP A 254 8.69 0.41 3.32
N PHE A 255 9.04 1.16 2.29
CA PHE A 255 9.70 2.46 2.41
C PHE A 255 8.96 3.42 3.36
N LEU A 256 7.63 3.46 3.31
CA LEU A 256 6.84 4.41 4.11
C LEU A 256 6.90 4.14 5.62
N SER A 257 7.09 2.89 6.02
CA SER A 257 7.11 2.48 7.43
C SER A 257 8.52 2.27 7.99
N TYR A 258 9.52 1.97 7.14
CA TYR A 258 10.87 1.62 7.59
C TYR A 258 11.67 2.83 8.09
N GLU A 259 12.30 2.70 9.27
CA GLU A 259 13.14 3.74 9.86
C GLU A 259 14.62 3.52 9.53
N PHE A 260 15.20 4.41 8.72
CA PHE A 260 16.58 4.28 8.26
C PHE A 260 17.63 4.66 9.31
N GLY A 261 17.29 5.41 10.33
CA GLY A 261 18.19 5.84 11.42
C GLY A 261 19.34 6.76 10.97
N ARG A 262 19.30 7.26 9.73
CA ARG A 262 20.33 8.12 9.13
C ARG A 262 19.77 8.98 8.00
N ALA A 263 20.53 9.97 7.56
CA ALA A 263 20.27 10.75 6.37
C ALA A 263 21.25 10.39 5.22
N PHE A 264 20.90 10.85 4.01
CA PHE A 264 21.60 10.55 2.76
C PHE A 264 21.91 11.82 1.97
N ASP A 265 22.99 11.80 1.19
CA ASP A 265 23.35 12.89 0.31
C ASP A 265 22.53 12.86 -1.00
N VAL A 266 22.10 11.67 -1.39
CA VAL A 266 21.24 11.46 -2.57
C VAL A 266 20.17 10.43 -2.23
N VAL A 267 18.92 10.74 -2.57
CA VAL A 267 17.81 9.77 -2.62
C VAL A 267 17.29 9.76 -4.06
N TYR A 268 17.07 8.57 -4.60
CA TYR A 268 16.47 8.47 -5.93
C TYR A 268 15.47 7.31 -6.03
N SER A 269 14.60 7.39 -7.02
CA SER A 269 13.64 6.35 -7.35
C SER A 269 13.29 6.36 -8.83
N SER A 270 13.15 5.19 -9.41
CA SER A 270 12.68 4.99 -10.78
C SER A 270 11.72 3.81 -10.84
N LEU A 271 10.61 3.96 -11.57
CA LEU A 271 9.58 2.92 -11.76
C LEU A 271 8.95 2.37 -10.46
N THR A 272 8.94 3.15 -9.39
CA THR A 272 8.46 2.71 -8.07
C THR A 272 7.36 3.61 -7.53
N PHE A 273 7.43 4.93 -7.77
CA PHE A 273 6.49 5.88 -7.17
C PHE A 273 5.04 5.59 -7.50
N MET A 274 4.74 5.02 -8.66
CA MET A 274 3.39 4.58 -9.06
C MET A 274 2.77 3.54 -8.11
N HIS A 275 3.56 2.84 -7.29
CA HIS A 275 3.06 1.91 -6.27
C HIS A 275 2.73 2.58 -4.93
N ILE A 276 3.05 3.86 -4.77
CA ILE A 276 2.82 4.62 -3.54
C ILE A 276 1.58 5.50 -3.73
N GLU A 277 0.50 5.22 -2.99
CA GLU A 277 -0.72 6.03 -3.04
C GLU A 277 -0.49 7.44 -2.45
N ASP A 278 0.09 7.53 -1.24
CA ASP A 278 0.33 8.80 -0.54
C ASP A 278 1.67 9.41 -0.97
N LYS A 279 1.66 10.11 -2.12
CA LYS A 279 2.83 10.78 -2.70
C LYS A 279 3.41 11.84 -1.77
N GLN A 280 2.55 12.62 -1.09
CA GLN A 280 3.00 13.68 -0.20
C GLN A 280 3.75 13.11 1.00
N ARG A 281 3.25 12.03 1.60
CA ARG A 281 3.93 11.34 2.71
C ARG A 281 5.29 10.78 2.27
N ALA A 282 5.37 10.19 1.07
CA ALA A 282 6.62 9.68 0.52
C ALA A 282 7.65 10.79 0.34
N VAL A 283 7.26 11.92 -0.28
CA VAL A 283 8.17 13.05 -0.52
C VAL A 283 8.56 13.74 0.80
N ASN A 284 7.65 13.86 1.76
CA ASN A 284 7.99 14.38 3.10
C ASN A 284 9.03 13.50 3.81
N LYS A 285 8.88 12.18 3.71
CA LYS A 285 9.87 11.23 4.26
C LYS A 285 11.22 11.38 3.58
N ILE A 286 11.25 11.49 2.25
CA ILE A 286 12.48 11.73 1.48
C ILE A 286 13.16 13.02 1.94
N ALA A 287 12.42 14.12 2.07
CA ALA A 287 12.96 15.40 2.55
C ALA A 287 13.57 15.29 3.96
N GLY A 288 12.92 14.48 4.84
CA GLY A 288 13.45 14.16 6.18
C GLY A 288 14.74 13.33 6.14
N LEU A 289 14.88 12.47 5.15
CA LEU A 289 16.06 11.60 4.98
C LEU A 289 17.22 12.26 4.25
N LEU A 290 17.04 13.42 3.62
CA LEU A 290 18.12 14.13 2.95
C LEU A 290 18.98 14.94 3.93
N ASN A 291 20.29 14.90 3.75
CA ASN A 291 21.23 15.85 4.34
C ASN A 291 20.98 17.26 3.77
N ASP A 292 21.51 18.30 4.41
CA ASP A 292 21.51 19.66 3.86
C ASP A 292 22.21 19.67 2.50
N ALA A 293 21.66 20.38 1.55
CA ALA A 293 22.05 20.35 0.13
C ALA A 293 21.98 18.96 -0.54
N GLY A 294 21.35 17.97 0.10
CA GLY A 294 21.10 16.65 -0.46
C GLY A 294 20.15 16.68 -1.66
N ARG A 295 20.33 15.74 -2.59
CA ARG A 295 19.57 15.68 -3.85
C ARG A 295 18.51 14.58 -3.84
N PHE A 296 17.36 14.90 -4.41
CA PHE A 296 16.32 13.96 -4.77
C PHE A 296 16.18 13.89 -6.28
N VAL A 297 16.32 12.68 -6.86
CA VAL A 297 16.16 12.45 -8.29
C VAL A 297 15.06 11.40 -8.50
N LEU A 298 13.98 11.79 -9.17
CA LEU A 298 12.79 10.98 -9.34
C LEU A 298 12.43 10.84 -10.82
N SER A 299 12.27 9.60 -11.28
CA SER A 299 11.66 9.28 -12.57
C SER A 299 10.22 8.87 -12.36
N ILE A 300 9.26 9.58 -12.96
CA ILE A 300 7.84 9.25 -12.97
C ILE A 300 7.39 8.83 -14.36
N ASP A 301 6.62 7.75 -14.44
CA ASP A 301 6.09 7.23 -15.69
C ASP A 301 5.06 8.22 -16.29
N LYS A 302 5.08 8.38 -17.61
CA LYS A 302 4.10 9.17 -18.36
C LYS A 302 2.81 8.41 -18.63
N ASN A 303 2.76 7.10 -18.32
CA ASN A 303 1.58 6.26 -18.53
C ASN A 303 0.49 6.63 -17.51
N PRO A 304 -0.70 7.07 -17.95
CA PRO A 304 -1.80 7.43 -17.05
C PRO A 304 -2.63 6.22 -16.59
N SER A 305 -2.24 5.00 -16.95
CA SER A 305 -2.98 3.79 -16.55
C SER A 305 -2.98 3.62 -15.04
N GLU A 306 -4.11 3.23 -14.48
CA GLU A 306 -4.22 2.84 -13.07
C GLU A 306 -3.81 1.38 -12.82
N PHE A 307 -3.33 0.70 -13.85
CA PHE A 307 -2.94 -0.70 -13.78
C PHE A 307 -1.69 -0.98 -14.60
N ILE A 308 -0.82 -1.84 -14.05
CA ILE A 308 0.14 -2.62 -14.84
C ILE A 308 -0.60 -3.87 -15.31
N ASP A 309 -0.71 -4.04 -16.64
CA ASP A 309 -1.37 -5.19 -17.25
C ASP A 309 -0.33 -5.98 -18.07
N THR A 310 -0.01 -7.19 -17.61
CA THR A 310 0.92 -8.11 -18.29
C THR A 310 0.20 -9.11 -19.17
N GLY A 311 -1.12 -8.97 -19.35
CA GLY A 311 -1.97 -9.93 -20.06
C GLY A 311 -2.38 -11.14 -19.22
N THR A 312 -1.56 -11.56 -18.26
CA THR A 312 -1.86 -12.65 -17.31
C THR A 312 -2.14 -12.15 -15.90
N ARG A 313 -1.66 -10.97 -15.57
CA ARG A 313 -1.82 -10.34 -14.25
C ARG A 313 -2.11 -8.85 -14.42
N LYS A 314 -2.93 -8.32 -13.52
CA LYS A 314 -3.28 -6.91 -13.49
C LYS A 314 -3.10 -6.39 -12.07
N ILE A 315 -2.24 -5.39 -11.90
CA ILE A 315 -1.88 -4.83 -10.59
C ILE A 315 -2.29 -3.37 -10.58
N LYS A 316 -3.03 -2.96 -9.55
CA LYS A 316 -3.40 -1.55 -9.37
C LYS A 316 -2.16 -0.72 -9.06
N ILE A 317 -2.06 0.42 -9.71
CA ILE A 317 -1.07 1.46 -9.45
C ILE A 317 -1.76 2.80 -9.29
N PHE A 318 -1.03 3.78 -8.79
CA PHE A 318 -1.48 5.16 -8.56
C PHE A 318 -0.66 6.07 -9.48
N PRO A 319 -1.16 6.42 -10.67
CA PRO A 319 -0.39 7.18 -11.66
C PRO A 319 0.12 8.50 -11.10
N ASP A 320 1.36 8.81 -11.42
CA ASP A 320 1.97 10.08 -11.04
C ASP A 320 1.55 11.18 -12.01
N THR A 321 1.24 12.38 -11.52
CA THR A 321 1.03 13.56 -12.35
C THR A 321 2.11 14.59 -12.10
N LEU A 322 2.52 15.31 -13.17
CA LEU A 322 3.57 16.34 -13.07
C LEU A 322 3.23 17.41 -12.05
N VAL A 323 1.97 17.83 -12.02
CA VAL A 323 1.50 18.90 -11.14
C VAL A 323 1.53 18.45 -9.68
N GLU A 324 1.02 17.27 -9.41
CA GLU A 324 0.97 16.70 -8.07
C GLU A 324 2.38 16.46 -7.49
N ILE A 325 3.27 15.81 -8.26
CA ILE A 325 4.63 15.55 -7.83
C ILE A 325 5.41 16.85 -7.58
N ALA A 326 5.28 17.83 -8.47
CA ALA A 326 5.92 19.14 -8.28
C ALA A 326 5.41 19.84 -7.02
N GLU A 327 4.11 19.73 -6.71
CA GLU A 327 3.52 20.30 -5.51
C GLU A 327 3.99 19.55 -4.25
N CYS A 328 4.02 18.23 -4.28
CA CYS A 328 4.55 17.41 -3.18
C CYS A 328 6.01 17.78 -2.85
N ILE A 329 6.84 17.95 -3.88
CA ILE A 329 8.26 18.35 -3.73
C ILE A 329 8.37 19.71 -3.03
N ARG A 330 7.61 20.72 -3.50
CA ARG A 330 7.63 22.08 -2.91
C ARG A 330 7.07 22.09 -1.48
N THR A 331 5.98 21.39 -1.25
CA THR A 331 5.32 21.28 0.08
C THR A 331 6.25 20.61 1.10
N ALA A 332 7.08 19.66 0.67
CA ALA A 332 8.11 19.06 1.52
C ALA A 332 9.34 19.94 1.77
N GLY A 333 9.37 21.18 1.25
CA GLY A 333 10.47 22.14 1.44
C GLY A 333 11.67 21.88 0.53
N LEU A 334 11.51 21.10 -0.54
CA LEU A 334 12.56 20.87 -1.51
C LEU A 334 12.45 21.87 -2.68
N THR A 335 13.59 22.31 -3.21
CA THR A 335 13.67 23.17 -4.38
C THR A 335 13.88 22.34 -5.64
N ILE A 336 12.97 22.45 -6.61
CA ILE A 336 13.15 21.82 -7.92
C ILE A 336 14.25 22.58 -8.68
N LEU A 337 15.34 21.89 -8.97
CA LEU A 337 16.49 22.43 -9.72
C LEU A 337 16.35 22.23 -11.23
N ASN A 338 15.80 21.07 -11.63
CA ASN A 338 15.63 20.69 -13.01
C ASN A 338 14.41 19.77 -13.17
N GLN A 339 13.80 19.85 -14.34
CA GLN A 339 12.75 18.94 -14.79
C GLN A 339 12.93 18.73 -16.28
N TYR A 340 12.99 17.47 -16.72
CA TYR A 340 13.15 17.15 -18.15
C TYR A 340 12.48 15.82 -18.49
N ASP A 341 12.22 15.62 -19.76
CA ASP A 341 11.56 14.45 -20.28
C ASP A 341 12.55 13.44 -20.85
N THR A 342 12.31 12.17 -20.56
CA THR A 342 12.85 11.03 -21.30
C THR A 342 11.78 10.52 -22.29
N GLU A 343 12.03 9.43 -22.99
CA GLU A 343 11.02 8.85 -23.89
C GLU A 343 9.74 8.45 -23.14
N PHE A 344 9.87 7.79 -21.96
CA PHE A 344 8.72 7.22 -21.21
C PHE A 344 8.47 7.89 -19.87
N ALA A 345 9.34 8.76 -19.41
CA ALA A 345 9.19 9.37 -18.09
C ALA A 345 9.47 10.88 -18.09
N THR A 346 9.09 11.53 -16.99
CA THR A 346 9.58 12.86 -16.63
C THR A 346 10.46 12.73 -15.39
N ILE A 347 11.64 13.36 -15.46
CA ILE A 347 12.61 13.35 -14.37
C ILE A 347 12.50 14.67 -13.59
N PHE A 348 12.36 14.55 -12.27
CA PHE A 348 12.51 15.67 -11.34
C PHE A 348 13.85 15.59 -10.64
N VAL A 349 14.55 16.71 -10.58
CA VAL A 349 15.77 16.90 -9.78
C VAL A 349 15.48 17.98 -8.75
N ALA A 350 15.48 17.61 -7.49
CA ALA A 350 15.21 18.53 -6.39
C ALA A 350 16.35 18.52 -5.36
N GLN A 351 16.41 19.54 -4.53
CA GLN A 351 17.44 19.71 -3.51
C GLN A 351 16.83 20.21 -2.22
N LYS A 352 17.35 19.73 -1.10
CA LYS A 352 17.08 20.26 0.23
C LYS A 352 17.91 21.51 0.44
N GLY A 353 17.29 22.55 1.01
CA GLY A 353 17.95 23.80 1.35
C GLY A 353 19.03 23.70 2.41
#